data_b126462d35a5d10d8144ef18e5bed600
#
_entry.id   b126462d35a5d10d8144ef18e5bed600
#
_cell.length_a   1.000
_cell.length_b   1.000
_cell.length_c   1.000
_cell.angle_alpha   90.00
_cell.angle_beta   90.00
_cell.angle_gamma   90.00
#
_symmetry.space_group_name_H-M   'P 1'
#
loop_
_entity.id
_entity.type
_entity.pdbx_description
1 polymer ?
#
loop_
_entity_poly.entity_id
_entity_poly.type
_entity_poly.pdbx_seq_one_letter_code
_entity_poly.pdbx_strand_id
1 'polypeptide(L)' 'MYIGISAFFHESSIALINSEGNLIDFQKEEWHSRVKGDKTFPRLALKKIIKDHELNEEGIKFVFY' A
#
# COMPACT_ATOMS: atom_id res chain seq x y z
N MET A 1 7.66 -3.71 -10.11
CA MET A 1 6.85 -2.88 -9.18
C MET A 1 7.26 -3.13 -7.74
N TYR A 2 7.24 -2.10 -6.96
CA TYR A 2 7.51 -2.18 -5.52
C TYR A 2 6.29 -1.68 -4.76
N ILE A 3 5.95 -2.38 -3.68
CA ILE A 3 4.92 -1.92 -2.76
C ILE A 3 5.58 -1.60 -1.43
N GLY A 4 5.54 -0.32 -1.05
CA GLY A 4 6.00 0.14 0.25
C GLY A 4 4.86 0.05 1.26
N ILE A 5 5.12 -0.54 2.40
CA ILE A 5 4.13 -0.73 3.46
C ILE A 5 4.59 -0.01 4.71
N SER A 6 3.76 0.88 5.23
CA SER A 6 3.97 1.52 6.54
C SER A 6 2.82 1.09 7.46
N ALA A 7 3.15 0.55 8.61
CA ALA A 7 2.14 0.03 9.53
C ALA A 7 2.62 0.05 10.98
N PHE A 8 1.67 -0.04 11.91
CA PHE A 8 1.85 -0.24 13.33
C PHE A 8 2.36 0.92 14.16
N PHE A 9 3.22 1.78 13.62
CA PHE A 9 3.77 2.92 14.36
C PHE A 9 3.14 4.25 13.97
N HIS A 10 2.73 4.37 12.73
CA HIS A 10 2.08 5.54 12.17
C HIS A 10 0.82 5.11 11.45
N GLU A 11 0.11 6.05 10.87
CA GLU A 11 -1.02 5.72 10.03
C GLU A 11 -0.59 4.73 8.95
N SER A 12 -1.32 3.63 8.83
CA SER A 12 -0.98 2.58 7.88
C SER A 12 -1.23 3.04 6.45
N SER A 13 -0.29 2.79 5.58
CA SER A 13 -0.37 3.21 4.19
C SER A 13 0.35 2.25 3.25
N ILE A 14 -0.03 2.32 1.97
CA ILE A 14 0.59 1.56 0.89
C ILE A 14 1.00 2.54 -0.20
N ALA A 15 2.22 2.41 -0.68
CA ALA A 15 2.72 3.16 -1.83
C ALA A 15 3.10 2.19 -2.94
N LEU A 16 2.62 2.44 -4.14
CA LEU A 16 3.00 1.68 -5.33
C LEU A 16 4.05 2.46 -6.10
N ILE A 17 5.20 1.86 -6.33
CA ILE A 17 6.34 2.50 -6.98
C ILE A 17 6.80 1.62 -8.15
N ASN A 18 7.04 2.24 -9.31
CA ASN A 18 7.53 1.49 -10.46
C ASN A 18 9.05 1.23 -10.38
N SER A 19 9.58 0.48 -11.33
CA SER A 19 10.99 0.12 -11.34
C SER A 19 11.93 1.32 -11.51
N GLU A 20 11.39 2.44 -11.96
CA GLU A 20 12.16 3.68 -12.14
C GLU A 20 12.15 4.56 -10.88
N GLY A 21 11.47 4.13 -9.84
CA GLY A 21 11.40 4.88 -8.60
C GLY A 21 10.27 5.90 -8.54
N ASN A 22 9.37 5.91 -9.51
CA ASN A 22 8.25 6.87 -9.53
C ASN A 22 7.07 6.35 -8.75
N LEU A 23 6.46 7.23 -7.94
CA LEU A 23 5.24 6.91 -7.21
C LEU A 23 4.06 6.83 -8.20
N ILE A 24 3.42 5.68 -8.23
CA ILE A 24 2.28 5.42 -9.12
C ILE A 24 0.96 5.63 -8.39
N ASP A 25 0.88 5.18 -7.13
CA ASP A 25 -0.33 5.31 -6.34
C ASP A 25 0.01 5.30 -4.85
N PHE A 26 -0.87 5.88 -4.05
CA PHE A 26 -0.73 5.93 -2.61
C PHE A 26 -2.10 5.80 -1.96
N GLN A 27 -2.23 4.90 -0.98
CA GLN A 27 -3.49 4.66 -0.29
C GLN A 27 -3.25 4.58 1.21
N LYS A 28 -4.09 5.27 1.98
CA LYS A 28 -4.09 5.13 3.43
C LYS A 28 -5.17 4.15 3.85
N GLU A 29 -4.87 3.31 4.82
CA GLU A 29 -5.85 2.33 5.31
C GLU A 29 -7.09 3.02 5.89
N GLU A 30 -6.93 4.15 6.56
CA GLU A 30 -8.08 4.87 7.13
C GLU A 30 -9.10 5.33 6.07
N TRP A 31 -8.65 5.53 4.82
CA TRP A 31 -9.57 5.91 3.74
C TRP A 31 -10.56 4.78 3.44
N HIS A 32 -10.22 3.56 3.78
CA HIS A 32 -11.02 2.36 3.49
C HIS A 32 -11.68 1.79 4.75
N SER A 33 -10.93 1.70 5.85
CA SER A 33 -11.43 1.16 7.11
C SER A 33 -12.30 2.13 7.89
N ARG A 34 -12.16 3.44 7.61
CA ARG A 34 -12.84 4.52 8.32
C ARG A 34 -12.42 4.63 9.79
N VAL A 35 -11.31 4.04 10.16
CA VAL A 35 -10.71 4.17 11.49
C VAL A 35 -9.64 5.24 11.40
N LYS A 36 -9.87 6.39 12.05
CA LYS A 36 -8.94 7.52 12.00
C LYS A 36 -7.57 7.12 12.54
N GLY A 37 -6.52 7.38 11.76
CA GLY A 37 -5.16 7.05 12.16
C GLY A 37 -4.92 5.55 12.26
N ASP A 38 -5.63 4.74 11.47
CA ASP A 38 -5.53 3.29 11.52
C ASP A 38 -4.07 2.84 11.38
N LYS A 39 -3.60 2.10 12.40
CA LYS A 39 -2.23 1.60 12.47
C LYS A 39 -2.11 0.11 12.19
N THR A 40 -3.23 -0.55 11.89
CA THR A 40 -3.22 -1.99 11.60
C THR A 40 -2.57 -2.24 10.24
N PHE A 41 -2.32 -3.52 9.91
CA PHE A 41 -1.79 -3.84 8.60
C PHE A 41 -2.74 -3.32 7.51
N PRO A 42 -2.25 -2.58 6.52
CA PRO A 42 -3.13 -1.89 5.56
C PRO A 42 -3.67 -2.82 4.46
N ARG A 43 -4.44 -3.84 4.86
CA ARG A 43 -4.93 -4.84 3.92
C ARG A 43 -5.96 -4.32 2.92
N LEU A 44 -6.81 -3.37 3.34
CA LEU A 44 -7.82 -2.80 2.43
C LEU A 44 -7.17 -1.90 1.38
N ALA A 45 -6.18 -1.10 1.81
CA ALA A 45 -5.41 -0.27 0.89
C ALA A 45 -4.63 -1.14 -0.09
N LEU A 46 -4.04 -2.23 0.37
CA LEU A 46 -3.30 -3.17 -0.46
C LEU A 46 -4.22 -3.82 -1.51
N LYS A 47 -5.40 -4.29 -1.08
CA LYS A 47 -6.40 -4.86 -1.99
C LYS A 47 -6.78 -3.86 -3.08
N LYS A 48 -6.99 -2.61 -2.70
CA LYS A 48 -7.36 -1.56 -3.64
C LYS A 48 -6.29 -1.35 -4.70
N ILE A 49 -5.03 -1.26 -4.29
CA ILE A 49 -3.91 -1.06 -5.21
C ILE A 49 -3.75 -2.26 -6.15
N ILE A 50 -3.79 -3.46 -5.62
CA ILE A 50 -3.66 -4.67 -6.44
C ILE A 50 -4.78 -4.75 -7.48
N LYS A 51 -6.01 -4.46 -7.08
CA LYS A 51 -7.16 -4.50 -7.98
C LYS A 51 -7.09 -3.42 -9.04
N ASP A 52 -6.85 -2.17 -8.64
CA ASP A 52 -6.87 -1.04 -9.55
C ASP A 52 -5.79 -1.08 -10.62
N HIS A 53 -4.64 -1.64 -10.27
CA HIS A 53 -3.49 -1.71 -11.18
C HIS A 53 -3.29 -3.11 -11.77
N GLU A 54 -4.23 -4.03 -11.50
CA GLU A 54 -4.18 -5.41 -12.03
C GLU A 54 -2.84 -6.07 -11.78
N LEU A 55 -2.32 -5.94 -10.55
CA LEU A 55 -1.00 -6.44 -10.22
C LEU A 55 -0.98 -7.95 -10.03
N ASN A 56 0.14 -8.54 -10.43
CA ASN A 56 0.40 -9.97 -10.28
C ASN A 56 1.47 -10.15 -9.21
N GLU A 57 1.23 -11.03 -8.24
CA GLU A 57 2.14 -11.27 -7.12
C GLU A 57 3.57 -11.59 -7.55
N GLU A 58 3.75 -12.24 -8.69
CA GLU A 58 5.07 -12.65 -9.17
C GLU A 58 5.98 -11.47 -9.53
N GLY A 59 5.40 -10.34 -9.87
CA GLY A 59 6.18 -9.17 -10.29
C GLY A 59 6.33 -8.10 -9.22
N ILE A 60 5.92 -8.38 -7.98
CA ILE A 60 5.89 -7.39 -6.92
C ILE A 60 6.93 -7.67 -5.85
N LYS A 61 7.64 -6.63 -5.44
CA LYS A 61 8.54 -6.68 -4.29
C LYS A 61 7.94 -5.83 -3.19
N PHE A 62 7.89 -6.36 -1.98
CA PHE A 62 7.35 -5.68 -0.82
C PHE A 62 8.48 -5.10 0.03
N VAL A 63 8.32 -3.84 0.43
CA VAL A 63 9.27 -3.14 1.30
C VAL A 63 8.51 -2.61 2.51
N PHE A 64 8.95 -2.96 3.71
CA PHE A 64 8.35 -2.52 4.96
C PHE A 64 9.16 -1.37 5.56
N TYR A 65 8.48 -0.40 6.08
CA TYR A 65 9.09 0.74 6.77
C TYR A 65 8.89 0.65 8.26
#